data_e32836a355be90cbc65d24f8e10667a3
#
_entry.id   e32836a355be90cbc65d24f8e10667a3
#
_cell.length_a   1.000
_cell.length_b   1.000
_cell.length_c   1.000
_cell.angle_alpha   90.00
_cell.angle_beta   90.00
_cell.angle_gamma   90.00
#
_symmetry.space_group_name_H-M   'P 1'
#
loop_
_entity.id
_entity.type
_entity.pdbx_description
1 polymer ?
#
loop_
_entity_poly.entity_id
_entity_poly.type
_entity_poly.pdbx_seq_one_letter_code
_entity_poly.pdbx_strand_id
1 'polypeptide(L)'
;MYYMAYGMNTNKEAMEVRCPKAKPMGGFYLPNHRLIFRRVADFRHDVDAILPVVLWEITEDCLRSLDNLEGYPDLYDRRKINGEWIIYDMNGNKNQLSAPSGGYYHMIEQGYKYFGLDDYNLRAALRDAEEHEQVSYLGDLIGLRSKVNG
;
A
#
# COMPACT_ATOMS: atom_id res chain seq x y z
N MET A 1 20.37 -6.87 -0.62
CA MET A 1 19.16 -6.56 0.17
C MET A 1 18.03 -6.26 -0.78
N TYR A 2 16.86 -6.83 -0.55
CA TYR A 2 15.73 -6.78 -1.48
C TYR A 2 14.48 -6.22 -0.82
N TYR A 3 13.69 -5.47 -1.59
CA TYR A 3 12.53 -4.73 -1.11
C TYR A 3 11.36 -4.93 -2.07
N MET A 4 10.18 -5.22 -1.52
CA MET A 4 8.90 -5.28 -2.24
C MET A 4 8.11 -4.01 -2.01
N ALA A 5 7.91 -3.23 -3.06
CA ALA A 5 7.09 -2.02 -3.03
C ALA A 5 5.69 -2.34 -3.57
N TYR A 6 4.66 -1.93 -2.86
CA TYR A 6 3.27 -2.09 -3.30
C TYR A 6 2.48 -0.78 -3.34
N GLY A 7 3.05 0.31 -2.86
CA GLY A 7 2.45 1.64 -2.83
C GLY A 7 3.18 2.63 -3.72
N MET A 8 3.47 3.81 -3.19
CA MET A 8 4.13 4.91 -3.93
C MET A 8 5.46 4.48 -4.57
N ASN A 9 6.21 3.60 -3.92
CA ASN A 9 7.52 3.16 -4.41
C ASN A 9 7.45 2.12 -5.53
N THR A 10 6.26 1.78 -6.02
CA THR A 10 6.09 1.13 -7.32
C THR A 10 6.42 2.10 -8.45
N ASN A 11 6.35 3.40 -8.19
CA ASN A 11 6.66 4.45 -9.15
C ASN A 11 8.17 4.60 -9.28
N LYS A 12 8.68 4.40 -10.50
CA LYS A 12 10.11 4.43 -10.79
C LYS A 12 10.74 5.79 -10.46
N GLU A 13 10.08 6.87 -10.84
CA GLU A 13 10.59 8.23 -10.62
C GLU A 13 10.63 8.58 -9.13
N ALA A 14 9.58 8.21 -8.39
CA ALA A 14 9.54 8.41 -6.94
C ALA A 14 10.66 7.63 -6.24
N MET A 15 10.89 6.39 -6.65
CA MET A 15 11.93 5.56 -6.05
C MET A 15 13.34 6.08 -6.39
N GLU A 16 13.57 6.61 -7.59
CA GLU A 16 14.85 7.22 -7.98
C GLU A 16 15.22 8.41 -7.10
N VAL A 17 14.24 9.21 -6.69
CA VAL A 17 14.45 10.34 -5.79
C VAL A 17 14.78 9.86 -4.38
N ARG A 18 14.04 8.88 -3.88
CA ARG A 18 14.18 8.36 -2.51
C ARG A 18 15.41 7.49 -2.32
N CYS A 19 15.71 6.68 -3.32
CA CYS A 19 16.77 5.67 -3.29
C CYS A 19 17.50 5.65 -4.63
N PRO A 20 18.40 6.63 -4.89
CA PRO A 20 19.09 6.74 -6.19
C PRO A 20 19.89 5.49 -6.58
N LYS A 21 20.31 4.69 -5.59
CA LYS A 21 21.11 3.48 -5.82
C LYS A 21 20.26 2.21 -5.94
N ALA A 22 18.94 2.30 -5.79
CA ALA A 22 18.06 1.15 -5.95
C ALA A 22 18.00 0.72 -7.41
N LYS A 23 17.96 -0.60 -7.62
CA LYS A 23 17.86 -1.19 -8.96
C LYS A 23 16.53 -1.93 -9.09
N PRO A 24 15.70 -1.59 -10.10
CA PRO A 24 14.46 -2.31 -10.31
C PRO A 24 14.73 -3.72 -10.82
N MET A 25 14.00 -4.68 -10.29
CA MET A 25 14.08 -6.09 -10.71
C MET A 25 12.83 -6.53 -11.46
N GLY A 26 11.81 -5.68 -11.51
CA GLY A 26 10.56 -5.93 -12.24
C GLY A 26 9.35 -6.11 -11.35
N GLY A 27 8.19 -6.33 -11.98
CA GLY A 27 6.93 -6.57 -11.31
C GLY A 27 6.76 -8.04 -10.91
N PHE A 28 6.00 -8.27 -9.84
CA PHE A 28 5.69 -9.60 -9.33
C PHE A 28 4.33 -9.58 -8.66
N TYR A 29 3.66 -10.73 -8.59
CA TYR A 29 2.38 -10.87 -7.89
C TYR A 29 2.59 -11.76 -6.67
N LEU A 30 2.58 -11.14 -5.48
CA LEU A 30 2.75 -11.84 -4.22
C LEU A 30 1.44 -12.56 -3.85
N PRO A 31 1.43 -13.91 -3.75
CA PRO A 31 0.21 -14.63 -3.41
C PRO A 31 -0.17 -14.46 -1.95
N ASN A 32 -1.45 -14.66 -1.65
CA ASN A 32 -2.02 -14.67 -0.30
C ASN A 32 -1.96 -13.32 0.42
N HIS A 33 -1.87 -12.24 -0.32
CA HIS A 33 -1.90 -10.89 0.21
C HIS A 33 -2.83 -10.02 -0.64
N ARG A 34 -3.60 -9.15 0.01
CA ARG A 34 -4.54 -8.24 -0.63
C ARG A 34 -4.10 -6.80 -0.42
N LEU A 35 -4.07 -6.01 -1.51
CA LEU A 35 -3.88 -4.57 -1.44
C LEU A 35 -5.12 -3.93 -0.80
N ILE A 36 -4.89 -3.05 0.18
CA ILE A 36 -5.93 -2.22 0.79
C ILE A 36 -5.45 -0.77 0.83
N PHE A 37 -6.40 0.16 0.91
CA PHE A 37 -6.10 1.56 1.15
C PHE A 37 -6.62 1.98 2.53
N ARG A 38 -5.73 2.57 3.31
CA ARG A 38 -5.98 3.20 4.60
C ARG A 38 -5.47 4.62 4.52
N ARG A 39 -6.00 5.39 3.55
CA ARG A 39 -5.53 6.66 3.03
C ARG A 39 -4.23 6.54 2.22
N VAL A 40 -3.35 5.65 2.60
CA VAL A 40 -2.17 5.21 1.86
C VAL A 40 -2.24 3.70 1.69
N ALA A 41 -1.37 3.15 0.85
CA ALA A 41 -1.35 1.71 0.58
C ALA A 41 -0.90 0.91 1.80
N ASP A 42 -1.58 -0.18 2.03
CA ASP A 42 -1.27 -1.22 3.00
C ASP A 42 -1.66 -2.57 2.40
N PHE A 43 -1.41 -3.64 3.09
CA PHE A 43 -1.87 -4.95 2.68
C PHE A 43 -2.36 -5.75 3.88
N ARG A 44 -3.14 -6.78 3.61
CA ARG A 44 -3.52 -7.75 4.63
C ARG A 44 -3.43 -9.16 4.05
N HIS A 45 -3.30 -10.14 4.93
CA HIS A 45 -3.34 -11.54 4.53
C HIS A 45 -4.73 -11.90 3.99
N ASP A 46 -4.77 -12.54 2.83
CA ASP A 46 -6.00 -13.04 2.21
C ASP A 46 -5.61 -14.18 1.26
N VAL A 47 -6.03 -15.41 1.60
CA VAL A 47 -5.62 -16.64 0.92
C VAL A 47 -5.87 -16.62 -0.58
N ASP A 48 -6.94 -15.98 -1.02
CA ASP A 48 -7.36 -16.00 -2.43
C ASP A 48 -6.96 -14.73 -3.19
N ALA A 49 -6.15 -13.86 -2.57
CA ALA A 49 -5.74 -12.59 -3.17
C ALA A 49 -4.30 -12.64 -3.67
N ILE A 50 -3.98 -11.74 -4.58
CA ILE A 50 -2.61 -11.45 -5.00
C ILE A 50 -2.33 -9.97 -4.85
N LEU A 51 -1.12 -9.64 -4.42
CA LEU A 51 -0.64 -8.28 -4.24
C LEU A 51 0.38 -7.96 -5.33
N PRO A 52 0.06 -7.04 -6.26
CA PRO A 52 1.06 -6.58 -7.21
C PRO A 52 2.16 -5.81 -6.50
N VAL A 53 3.41 -6.14 -6.77
CA VAL A 53 4.58 -5.50 -6.18
C VAL A 53 5.63 -5.20 -7.23
N VAL A 54 6.47 -4.23 -6.97
CA VAL A 54 7.70 -3.99 -7.72
C VAL A 54 8.88 -4.40 -6.83
N LEU A 55 9.76 -5.22 -7.39
CA LEU A 55 10.92 -5.74 -6.69
C LEU A 55 12.12 -4.85 -6.93
N TRP A 56 12.81 -4.47 -5.84
CA TRP A 56 13.99 -3.61 -5.88
C TRP A 56 15.16 -4.26 -5.15
N GLU A 57 16.34 -4.16 -5.74
CA GLU A 57 17.59 -4.37 -5.02
C GLU A 57 18.01 -3.06 -4.38
N ILE A 58 18.21 -3.06 -3.06
CA ILE A 58 18.49 -1.84 -2.31
C ILE A 58 19.77 -1.96 -1.49
N THR A 59 20.29 -0.81 -1.05
CA THR A 59 21.43 -0.69 -0.15
C THR A 59 20.95 -0.39 1.27
N GLU A 60 21.86 -0.44 2.25
CA GLU A 60 21.55 -0.04 3.63
C GLU A 60 21.18 1.45 3.74
N ASP A 61 21.82 2.31 2.94
CA ASP A 61 21.44 3.74 2.88
C ASP A 61 20.02 3.93 2.39
N CYS A 62 19.63 3.15 1.38
CA CYS A 62 18.28 3.11 0.85
C CYS A 62 17.29 2.67 1.93
N LEU A 63 17.61 1.62 2.68
CA LEU A 63 16.75 1.13 3.75
C LEU A 63 16.53 2.21 4.83
N ARG A 64 17.56 2.95 5.21
CA ARG A 64 17.42 4.07 6.15
C ARG A 64 16.48 5.15 5.62
N SER A 65 16.61 5.50 4.34
CA SER A 65 15.70 6.47 3.70
C SER A 65 14.25 5.99 3.70
N LEU A 66 14.04 4.70 3.38
CA LEU A 66 12.71 4.10 3.39
C LEU A 66 12.14 4.04 4.82
N ASP A 67 12.93 3.67 5.81
CA ASP A 67 12.50 3.64 7.21
C ASP A 67 12.02 5.03 7.68
N ASN A 68 12.75 6.07 7.34
CA ASN A 68 12.35 7.44 7.66
C ASN A 68 11.05 7.84 6.95
N LEU A 69 10.93 7.52 5.67
CA LEU A 69 9.76 7.83 4.88
C LEU A 69 8.50 7.13 5.41
N GLU A 70 8.63 5.85 5.76
CA GLU A 70 7.51 5.02 6.24
C GLU A 70 7.22 5.23 7.73
N GLY A 71 8.02 6.01 8.43
CA GLY A 71 7.86 6.22 9.86
C GLY A 71 8.05 4.93 10.67
N TYR A 72 9.03 4.12 10.27
CA TYR A 72 9.37 2.90 10.97
C TYR A 72 10.01 3.21 12.33
N PRO A 73 9.63 2.51 13.43
CA PRO A 73 8.65 1.41 13.48
C PRO A 73 7.22 1.85 13.82
N ASP A 74 6.92 3.13 13.96
CA ASP A 74 5.68 3.63 14.53
C ASP A 74 4.50 3.55 13.57
N LEU A 75 4.62 4.12 12.37
CA LEU A 75 3.54 4.12 11.37
C LEU A 75 3.52 2.81 10.59
N TYR A 76 4.67 2.38 10.08
CA TYR A 76 4.87 1.09 9.43
C TYR A 76 5.89 0.26 10.19
N ASP A 77 5.64 -1.04 10.28
CA ASP A 77 6.63 -2.02 10.68
C ASP A 77 7.30 -2.62 9.43
N ARG A 78 8.38 -3.34 9.62
CA ARG A 78 9.06 -4.08 8.56
C ARG A 78 8.96 -5.56 8.80
N ARG A 79 8.70 -6.32 7.73
CA ARG A 79 8.75 -7.79 7.75
C ARG A 79 9.66 -8.28 6.65
N LYS A 80 9.99 -9.57 6.71
CA LYS A 80 10.65 -10.28 5.62
C LYS A 80 9.75 -11.39 5.10
N ILE A 81 9.53 -11.39 3.79
CA ILE A 81 8.86 -12.48 3.09
C ILE A 81 9.94 -13.50 2.72
N ASN A 82 9.74 -14.77 3.07
CA ASN A 82 10.70 -15.86 2.86
C ASN A 82 12.11 -15.56 3.40
N GLY A 83 12.18 -14.77 4.48
CA GLY A 83 13.44 -14.45 5.14
C GLY A 83 14.37 -13.49 4.37
N GLU A 84 13.97 -13.04 3.19
CA GLU A 84 14.85 -12.29 2.28
C GLU A 84 14.27 -10.93 1.84
N TRP A 85 12.96 -10.87 1.53
CA TRP A 85 12.33 -9.71 0.93
C TRP A 85 11.71 -8.80 1.99
N ILE A 86 12.20 -7.57 2.09
CA ILE A 86 11.68 -6.58 3.02
C ILE A 86 10.37 -6.02 2.46
N ILE A 87 9.34 -5.96 3.32
CA ILE A 87 8.06 -5.33 3.00
C ILE A 87 7.61 -4.52 4.21
N TYR A 88 7.06 -3.32 3.96
CA TYR A 88 6.50 -2.48 5.02
C TYR A 88 5.04 -2.82 5.25
N ASP A 89 4.66 -2.92 6.50
CA ASP A 89 3.33 -3.33 6.96
C ASP A 89 2.79 -2.27 7.92
N MET A 90 1.73 -1.61 7.51
CA MET A 90 1.17 -0.51 8.29
C MET A 90 0.56 -1.00 9.60
N ASN A 91 0.91 -0.34 10.70
CA ASN A 91 0.33 -0.63 12.02
C ASN A 91 -1.13 -0.19 12.08
N GLY A 92 -1.87 -0.71 13.07
CA GLY A 92 -3.25 -0.32 13.32
C GLY A 92 -4.29 -1.25 12.69
N ASN A 93 -5.54 -0.77 12.63
CA ASN A 93 -6.68 -1.58 12.22
C ASN A 93 -6.81 -1.68 10.70
N LYS A 94 -6.52 -2.84 10.15
CA LYS A 94 -6.58 -3.11 8.71
C LYS A 94 -8.01 -3.22 8.14
N ASN A 95 -9.02 -3.16 9.00
CA ASN A 95 -10.41 -3.14 8.57
C ASN A 95 -10.98 -1.74 8.41
N GLN A 96 -10.24 -0.72 8.83
CA GLN A 96 -10.62 0.70 8.63
C GLN A 96 -10.03 1.22 7.34
N LEU A 97 -10.75 1.01 6.24
CA LEU A 97 -10.33 1.44 4.92
C LEU A 97 -10.64 2.92 4.69
N SER A 98 -9.79 3.59 3.95
CA SER A 98 -9.96 4.98 3.55
C SER A 98 -9.32 5.22 2.19
N ALA A 99 -10.03 5.90 1.29
CA ALA A 99 -9.56 6.13 -0.05
C ALA A 99 -8.31 7.03 -0.07
N PRO A 100 -7.35 6.76 -0.95
CA PRO A 100 -6.17 7.60 -1.13
C PRO A 100 -6.54 8.90 -1.86
N SER A 101 -5.66 9.90 -1.79
CA SER A 101 -5.79 11.06 -2.69
C SER A 101 -5.62 10.63 -4.15
N GLY A 102 -6.22 11.41 -5.06
CA GLY A 102 -6.10 11.14 -6.50
C GLY A 102 -4.66 11.17 -6.99
N GLY A 103 -3.85 12.09 -6.49
CA GLY A 103 -2.43 12.20 -6.85
C GLY A 103 -1.62 11.00 -6.40
N TYR A 104 -1.83 10.53 -5.17
CA TYR A 104 -1.18 9.34 -4.64
C TYR A 104 -1.54 8.09 -5.46
N TYR A 105 -2.83 7.89 -5.71
CA TYR A 105 -3.33 6.78 -6.52
C TYR A 105 -2.73 6.79 -7.94
N HIS A 106 -2.70 7.96 -8.57
CA HIS A 106 -2.16 8.11 -9.93
C HIS A 106 -0.68 7.73 -10.01
N MET A 107 0.11 8.05 -8.98
CA MET A 107 1.52 7.64 -8.93
C MET A 107 1.67 6.12 -8.91
N ILE A 108 0.79 5.43 -8.22
CA ILE A 108 0.77 3.95 -8.21
C ILE A 108 0.36 3.41 -9.58
N GLU A 109 -0.67 3.99 -10.20
CA GLU A 109 -1.09 3.60 -11.57
C GLU A 109 0.06 3.70 -12.56
N GLN A 110 0.83 4.79 -12.51
CA GLN A 110 2.01 4.98 -13.36
C GLN A 110 3.08 3.90 -13.11
N GLY A 111 3.31 3.55 -11.84
CA GLY A 111 4.24 2.48 -11.47
C GLY A 111 3.82 1.14 -12.03
N TYR A 112 2.55 0.78 -11.89
CA TYR A 112 1.98 -0.45 -12.45
C TYR A 112 2.16 -0.50 -13.96
N LYS A 113 1.82 0.59 -14.64
CA LYS A 113 1.93 0.68 -16.10
C LYS A 113 3.37 0.50 -16.57
N TYR A 114 4.30 1.15 -15.91
CA TYR A 114 5.73 1.06 -16.27
C TYR A 114 6.27 -0.36 -16.14
N PHE A 115 5.89 -1.07 -15.06
CA PHE A 115 6.38 -2.42 -14.80
C PHE A 115 5.47 -3.54 -15.35
N GLY A 116 4.45 -3.19 -16.11
CA GLY A 116 3.55 -4.16 -16.74
C GLY A 116 2.67 -4.94 -15.77
N LEU A 117 2.33 -4.36 -14.63
CA LEU A 117 1.41 -4.95 -13.66
C LEU A 117 -0.04 -4.68 -14.06
N ASP A 118 -0.89 -5.70 -13.95
CA ASP A 118 -2.34 -5.54 -14.14
C ASP A 118 -2.93 -4.68 -13.02
N ASP A 119 -3.83 -3.77 -13.38
CA ASP A 119 -4.42 -2.82 -12.42
C ASP A 119 -5.72 -3.30 -11.78
N TYR A 120 -6.15 -4.55 -12.03
CA TYR A 120 -7.40 -5.08 -11.48
C TYR A 120 -7.45 -4.97 -9.94
N ASN A 121 -6.40 -5.44 -9.27
CA ASN A 121 -6.34 -5.41 -7.81
C ASN A 121 -6.22 -3.98 -7.27
N LEU A 122 -5.57 -3.10 -8.00
CA LEU A 122 -5.46 -1.68 -7.64
C LEU A 122 -6.84 -1.00 -7.68
N ARG A 123 -7.59 -1.21 -8.76
CA ARG A 123 -8.96 -0.68 -8.89
C ARG A 123 -9.92 -1.28 -7.87
N ALA A 124 -9.79 -2.58 -7.59
CA ALA A 124 -10.62 -3.23 -6.58
C ALA A 124 -10.36 -2.66 -5.18
N ALA A 125 -9.10 -2.40 -4.83
CA ALA A 125 -8.73 -1.80 -3.55
C ALA A 125 -9.31 -0.39 -3.39
N LEU A 126 -9.31 0.41 -4.45
CA LEU A 126 -9.93 1.74 -4.45
C LEU A 126 -11.43 1.66 -4.21
N ARG A 127 -12.13 0.77 -4.93
CA ARG A 127 -13.59 0.57 -4.76
C ARG A 127 -13.93 0.15 -3.33
N ASP A 128 -13.17 -0.79 -2.78
CA ASP A 128 -13.40 -1.28 -1.42
C ASP A 128 -13.25 -0.15 -0.40
N ALA A 129 -12.25 0.71 -0.57
CA ALA A 129 -12.04 1.85 0.31
C ALA A 129 -13.16 2.90 0.18
N GLU A 130 -13.59 3.20 -1.03
CA GLU A 130 -14.69 4.15 -1.29
C GLU A 130 -16.02 3.64 -0.73
N GLU A 131 -16.32 2.35 -0.93
CA GLU A 131 -17.53 1.72 -0.38
C GLU A 131 -17.51 1.72 1.15
N HIS A 132 -16.36 1.43 1.75
CA HIS A 132 -16.21 1.47 3.21
C HIS A 132 -16.46 2.87 3.77
N GLU A 133 -15.95 3.91 3.13
CA GLU A 133 -16.20 5.30 3.54
C GLU A 133 -17.68 5.67 3.47
N GLN A 134 -18.39 5.25 2.42
CA GLN A 134 -19.83 5.47 2.29
C GLN A 134 -20.62 4.81 3.40
N VAL A 135 -20.31 3.55 3.71
CA VAL A 135 -20.98 2.80 4.80
C VAL A 135 -20.71 3.46 6.14
N SER A 136 -19.49 3.88 6.43
CA SER A 136 -19.14 4.59 7.66
C SER A 136 -19.88 5.92 7.78
N TYR A 137 -19.96 6.69 6.72
CA TYR A 137 -20.69 7.95 6.67
C TYR A 137 -22.17 7.76 6.96
N LEU A 138 -22.82 6.77 6.34
CA LEU A 138 -24.22 6.43 6.59
C LEU A 138 -24.44 5.97 8.02
N GLY A 139 -23.52 5.18 8.56
CA GLY A 139 -23.57 4.75 9.97
C GLY A 139 -23.51 5.93 10.94
N ASP A 140 -22.64 6.90 10.69
CA ASP A 140 -22.54 8.12 11.49
C ASP A 140 -23.81 8.95 11.43
N LEU A 141 -24.42 9.11 10.26
CA LEU A 141 -25.70 9.81 10.11
C LEU A 141 -26.83 9.13 10.90
N ILE A 142 -26.92 7.81 10.83
CA ILE A 142 -27.91 7.03 11.60
C ILE A 142 -27.65 7.18 13.09
N GLY A 143 -26.41 7.12 13.53
CA GLY A 143 -25.99 7.33 14.93
C GLY A 143 -26.37 8.71 15.47
N LEU A 144 -26.18 9.75 14.67
CA LEU A 144 -26.59 11.11 15.03
C LEU A 144 -28.12 11.24 15.16
N ARG A 145 -28.87 10.66 14.23
CA ARG A 145 -30.34 10.63 14.32
C ARG A 145 -30.83 9.91 15.57
N SER A 146 -30.23 8.78 15.90
CA SER A 146 -30.56 8.04 17.13
C SER A 146 -30.29 8.86 18.40
N LYS A 147 -29.20 9.62 18.43
CA LYS A 147 -28.87 10.51 19.56
C LYS A 147 -29.83 11.69 19.70
N VAL A 148 -30.29 12.23 18.58
CA VAL A 148 -31.23 13.36 18.56
C VAL A 148 -32.63 12.91 18.97
N ASN A 149 -33.07 11.73 18.59
CA ASN A 149 -34.40 11.18 18.87
C ASN A 149 -34.48 10.39 20.18
N GLY A 150 -33.36 10.18 20.79
CA GLY A 150 -33.28 9.47 22.07
C GLY A 150 -32.97 10.39 23.21
#